data_d50555e8e63ffe8896a65ba3e0282deb
#
_entry.id   d50555e8e63ffe8896a65ba3e0282deb
#
_cell.length_a   1.000
_cell.length_b   1.000
_cell.length_c   1.000
_cell.angle_alpha   90.00
_cell.angle_beta   90.00
_cell.angle_gamma   90.00
#
_symmetry.space_group_name_H-M   'P 1'
#
loop_
_entity.id
_entity.type
_entity.pdbx_description
1 polymer ?
#
loop_
_entity_poly.entity_id
_entity_poly.type
_entity_poly.pdbx_seq_one_letter_code
_entity_poly.pdbx_strand_id
1 'polypeptide(L)'
;MIKVNSSQFNYQYGDQIHFPYSMASLITYIKSKPELAKNFSFEKSFVFRDKIEENIQESIDSDILLCSCYVWNWEITTHLARQVKKNNPNCIIIFGGPQIPDLSDSFFKENHFVDIIVHGEGEYVFEEILNAYLKDKNYSNIKGVETKNFRTAPQERINNLDDLPSPYLTNTVWELVDQIDGVRWISSWETNRGCPYACTFCDWGSATKTKVRKWEESRLFQEIEWFADNKIPYIDCCDANFGIFQERDFRIAEKLKQVALKKHFPERIRPAWAKNSSDKIIPIAKQLQEGGVLGAVTLAVQSLDPNTLNIMKRANIKFDSFGNLAATFRENNIPTYTELIMGLPGETLKTFKQGLENIAHTKIDTVFIYHCSVLPNAPMNVPEYREKYGIKLVKSPIMLVHSSIHNRGIQEFEYLATENNTCSLDELKEIYLYSWAFLTLQSLGILEYVTTNFNR
;
A
#
# COMPACT_ATOMS: atom_id res chain seq x y z
N MET A 1 13.23 -0.65 31.97
CA MET A 1 12.10 -0.66 31.01
C MET A 1 12.42 -1.71 29.94
N ILE A 2 11.42 -2.40 29.44
CA ILE A 2 11.53 -3.37 28.35
C ILE A 2 11.80 -2.59 27.06
N LYS A 3 12.92 -2.91 26.39
CA LYS A 3 13.35 -2.22 25.17
C LYS A 3 12.63 -2.78 23.95
N VAL A 4 11.94 -1.91 23.22
CA VAL A 4 11.18 -2.25 22.00
C VAL A 4 11.76 -1.49 20.81
N ASN A 5 12.42 -2.20 19.91
CA ASN A 5 12.78 -1.66 18.61
C ASN A 5 11.72 -2.01 17.56
N SER A 6 11.62 -1.22 16.53
CA SER A 6 10.68 -1.45 15.43
C SER A 6 11.30 -1.16 14.07
N SER A 7 10.81 -1.84 13.03
CA SER A 7 11.25 -1.60 11.66
C SER A 7 10.07 -1.48 10.70
N GLN A 8 10.14 -0.49 9.86
CA GLN A 8 9.32 -0.32 8.66
C GLN A 8 10.22 0.30 7.59
N PHE A 9 11.08 -0.52 6.99
CA PHE A 9 11.97 -0.07 5.94
C PHE A 9 11.18 0.42 4.74
N ASN A 10 11.53 1.61 4.26
CA ASN A 10 10.92 2.24 3.10
C ASN A 10 11.97 2.59 2.06
N TYR A 11 11.55 2.76 0.81
CA TYR A 11 12.39 3.33 -0.23
C TYR A 11 12.42 4.85 -0.12
N GLN A 12 13.58 5.41 -0.38
CA GLN A 12 13.76 6.85 -0.50
C GLN A 12 13.72 7.25 -1.98
N TYR A 13 12.92 8.24 -2.32
CA TYR A 13 12.77 8.80 -3.65
C TYR A 13 13.32 10.23 -3.66
N GLY A 14 14.54 10.41 -4.19
CA GLY A 14 15.25 11.67 -4.07
C GLY A 14 15.49 12.03 -2.60
N ASP A 15 14.95 13.16 -2.16
CA ASP A 15 14.96 13.63 -0.77
C ASP A 15 13.78 13.13 0.08
N GLN A 16 12.85 12.35 -0.49
CA GLN A 16 11.58 11.99 0.14
C GLN A 16 11.56 10.55 0.64
N ILE A 17 11.05 10.35 1.86
CA ILE A 17 10.82 9.04 2.48
C ILE A 17 9.54 9.06 3.33
N HIS A 18 8.83 7.93 3.42
CA HIS A 18 7.63 7.82 4.23
C HIS A 18 7.94 7.64 5.71
N PHE A 19 7.12 8.25 6.56
CA PHE A 19 7.09 7.92 7.98
C PHE A 19 6.77 6.42 8.20
N PRO A 20 7.26 5.82 9.30
CA PRO A 20 6.92 4.45 9.66
C PRO A 20 5.49 4.39 10.25
N TYR A 21 4.48 4.68 9.43
CA TYR A 21 3.10 4.90 9.85
C TYR A 21 2.49 3.71 10.60
N SER A 22 2.74 2.46 10.12
CA SER A 22 2.21 1.28 10.79
C SER A 22 2.77 1.13 12.20
N MET A 23 4.08 1.34 12.38
CA MET A 23 4.71 1.30 13.70
C MET A 23 4.23 2.46 14.58
N ALA A 24 4.11 3.65 14.01
CA ALA A 24 3.59 4.81 14.73
C ALA A 24 2.16 4.58 15.22
N SER A 25 1.28 3.98 14.43
CA SER A 25 -0.10 3.65 14.82
C SER A 25 -0.14 2.68 16.02
N LEU A 26 0.63 1.59 15.95
CA LEU A 26 0.72 0.62 17.05
C LEU A 26 1.25 1.25 18.34
N ILE A 27 2.34 1.98 18.26
CA ILE A 27 3.00 2.60 19.41
C ILE A 27 2.13 3.70 20.01
N THR A 28 1.48 4.53 19.17
CA THR A 28 0.53 5.55 19.63
C THR A 28 -0.62 4.93 20.41
N TYR A 29 -1.17 3.82 19.91
CA TYR A 29 -2.23 3.12 20.61
C TYR A 29 -1.77 2.62 21.99
N ILE A 30 -0.58 2.03 22.09
CA ILE A 30 -0.04 1.61 23.39
C ILE A 30 0.25 2.79 24.30
N LYS A 31 0.80 3.89 23.79
CA LYS A 31 1.04 5.11 24.59
C LYS A 31 -0.25 5.72 25.13
N SER A 32 -1.40 5.48 24.51
CA SER A 32 -2.71 5.88 25.06
C SER A 32 -3.15 5.05 26.28
N LYS A 33 -2.39 4.02 26.66
CA LYS A 33 -2.60 3.15 27.82
C LYS A 33 -1.46 3.34 28.83
N PRO A 34 -1.45 4.40 29.67
CA PRO A 34 -0.29 4.77 30.47
C PRO A 34 0.22 3.66 31.40
N GLU A 35 -0.69 2.86 31.98
CA GLU A 35 -0.32 1.76 32.88
C GLU A 35 0.41 0.63 32.18
N LEU A 36 0.15 0.42 30.91
CA LEU A 36 0.88 -0.54 30.08
C LEU A 36 2.18 0.11 29.54
N ALA A 37 2.08 1.29 28.96
CA ALA A 37 3.16 1.98 28.28
C ALA A 37 4.38 2.25 29.18
N LYS A 38 4.17 2.56 30.46
CA LYS A 38 5.26 2.84 31.43
C LYS A 38 6.27 1.70 31.60
N ASN A 39 5.94 0.50 31.18
CA ASN A 39 6.82 -0.68 31.27
C ASN A 39 7.79 -0.81 30.10
N PHE A 40 7.54 -0.08 28.99
CA PHE A 40 8.25 -0.23 27.73
C PHE A 40 8.98 1.05 27.34
N SER A 41 10.15 0.91 26.74
CA SER A 41 10.88 1.98 26.04
C SER A 41 10.75 1.71 24.54
N PHE A 42 10.03 2.59 23.84
CA PHE A 42 9.89 2.50 22.39
C PHE A 42 10.97 3.34 21.73
N GLU A 43 11.89 2.66 21.07
CA GLU A 43 13.02 3.28 20.38
C GLU A 43 12.59 3.81 19.00
N LYS A 44 13.48 4.55 18.32
CA LYS A 44 13.26 5.01 16.95
C LYS A 44 13.08 3.82 16.00
N SER A 45 12.18 3.98 15.03
CA SER A 45 11.92 2.95 14.02
C SER A 45 13.00 2.94 12.95
N PHE A 46 13.43 1.78 12.53
CA PHE A 46 14.36 1.62 11.42
C PHE A 46 13.60 1.79 10.09
N VAL A 47 13.93 2.85 9.38
CA VAL A 47 13.26 3.24 8.13
C VAL A 47 14.22 3.19 6.94
N PHE A 48 15.47 3.59 7.15
CA PHE A 48 16.49 3.71 6.11
C PHE A 48 17.18 2.38 5.81
N ARG A 49 17.20 2.00 4.55
CA ARG A 49 17.73 0.70 4.07
C ARG A 49 19.25 0.62 4.12
N ASP A 50 19.93 1.74 3.91
CA ASP A 50 21.40 1.84 3.92
C ASP A 50 22.02 1.75 5.30
N LYS A 51 21.22 1.89 6.37
CA LYS A 51 21.66 1.80 7.77
C LYS A 51 21.48 0.40 8.37
N ILE A 52 21.37 -0.64 7.56
CA ILE A 52 21.00 -1.98 8.05
C ILE A 52 21.98 -2.53 9.10
N GLU A 53 23.30 -2.33 8.93
CA GLU A 53 24.29 -2.81 9.89
C GLU A 53 24.21 -2.06 11.23
N GLU A 54 23.98 -0.75 11.20
CA GLU A 54 23.74 0.07 12.41
C GLU A 54 22.49 -0.41 13.13
N ASN A 55 21.39 -0.62 12.39
CA ASN A 55 20.10 -1.08 12.92
C ASN A 55 20.22 -2.46 13.59
N ILE A 56 21.04 -3.36 13.02
CA ILE A 56 21.35 -4.66 13.64
C ILE A 56 22.03 -4.45 15.00
N GLN A 57 23.05 -3.61 15.07
CA GLN A 57 23.79 -3.35 16.32
C GLN A 57 22.89 -2.72 17.38
N GLU A 58 22.04 -1.77 17.02
CA GLU A 58 21.09 -1.10 17.93
C GLU A 58 20.00 -2.05 18.46
N SER A 59 19.75 -3.16 17.75
CA SER A 59 18.72 -4.13 18.11
C SER A 59 19.25 -5.32 18.94
N ILE A 60 20.54 -5.47 19.13
CA ILE A 60 21.12 -6.64 19.80
C ILE A 60 20.65 -6.74 21.27
N ASP A 61 20.41 -5.64 21.94
CA ASP A 61 19.94 -5.60 23.33
C ASP A 61 18.43 -5.39 23.46
N SER A 62 17.67 -5.53 22.36
CA SER A 62 16.22 -5.42 22.38
C SER A 62 15.56 -6.60 23.07
N ASP A 63 14.53 -6.32 23.86
CA ASP A 63 13.64 -7.36 24.41
C ASP A 63 12.61 -7.79 23.37
N ILE A 64 12.12 -6.83 22.56
CA ILE A 64 11.13 -7.04 21.51
C ILE A 64 11.56 -6.31 20.23
N LEU A 65 11.44 -6.99 19.09
CA LEU A 65 11.60 -6.39 17.76
C LEU A 65 10.30 -6.51 16.97
N LEU A 66 9.69 -5.37 16.65
CA LEU A 66 8.48 -5.29 15.82
C LEU A 66 8.85 -5.06 14.36
N CYS A 67 8.26 -5.81 13.45
CA CYS A 67 8.55 -5.68 12.03
C CYS A 67 7.26 -5.52 11.22
N SER A 68 7.17 -4.44 10.46
CA SER A 68 6.10 -4.20 9.48
C SER A 68 6.53 -4.73 8.12
N CYS A 69 5.88 -5.82 7.68
CA CYS A 69 6.29 -6.62 6.52
C CYS A 69 5.44 -6.31 5.29
N TYR A 70 6.10 -5.82 4.25
CA TYR A 70 5.55 -5.57 2.92
C TYR A 70 6.43 -6.23 1.85
N VAL A 71 5.93 -6.36 0.64
CA VAL A 71 6.69 -6.93 -0.48
C VAL A 71 8.00 -6.17 -0.74
N TRP A 72 8.01 -4.86 -0.52
CA TRP A 72 9.17 -3.98 -0.76
C TRP A 72 10.18 -3.89 0.38
N ASN A 73 9.95 -4.59 1.48
CA ASN A 73 10.90 -4.62 2.61
C ASN A 73 11.06 -6.00 3.24
N TRP A 74 10.60 -7.05 2.57
CA TRP A 74 10.60 -8.41 3.11
C TRP A 74 12.01 -8.96 3.35
N GLU A 75 12.87 -8.87 2.36
CA GLU A 75 14.23 -9.45 2.44
C GLU A 75 15.10 -8.70 3.46
N ILE A 76 15.03 -7.35 3.50
CA ILE A 76 15.79 -6.57 4.48
C ILE A 76 15.24 -6.77 5.90
N THR A 77 13.93 -6.87 6.07
CA THR A 77 13.29 -7.11 7.37
C THR A 77 13.65 -8.50 7.91
N THR A 78 13.60 -9.53 7.06
CA THR A 78 14.01 -10.90 7.44
C THR A 78 15.50 -10.99 7.73
N HIS A 79 16.34 -10.23 7.02
CA HIS A 79 17.75 -10.13 7.29
C HIS A 79 18.01 -9.53 8.68
N LEU A 80 17.42 -8.36 9.00
CA LEU A 80 17.50 -7.76 10.32
C LEU A 80 17.11 -8.74 11.42
N ALA A 81 15.90 -9.30 11.31
CA ALA A 81 15.35 -10.19 12.32
C ALA A 81 16.21 -11.45 12.54
N ARG A 82 16.76 -12.03 11.49
CA ARG A 82 17.66 -13.18 11.54
C ARG A 82 18.95 -12.85 12.27
N GLN A 83 19.56 -11.68 11.98
CA GLN A 83 20.78 -11.22 12.65
C GLN A 83 20.52 -10.90 14.12
N VAL A 84 19.44 -10.23 14.46
CA VAL A 84 19.05 -9.94 15.84
C VAL A 84 18.86 -11.26 16.61
N LYS A 85 18.09 -12.22 16.09
CA LYS A 85 17.85 -13.51 16.76
C LYS A 85 19.12 -14.33 16.95
N LYS A 86 20.05 -14.26 16.00
CA LYS A 86 21.36 -14.92 16.11
C LYS A 86 22.20 -14.34 17.26
N ASN A 87 22.18 -13.03 17.44
CA ASN A 87 22.99 -12.33 18.46
C ASN A 87 22.27 -12.27 19.83
N ASN A 88 20.95 -12.19 19.83
CA ASN A 88 20.08 -12.20 21.02
C ASN A 88 18.95 -13.21 20.88
N PRO A 89 19.16 -14.48 21.24
CA PRO A 89 18.11 -15.50 21.16
C PRO A 89 16.87 -15.23 22.01
N ASN A 90 16.99 -14.36 23.03
CA ASN A 90 15.90 -14.02 23.96
C ASN A 90 14.99 -12.89 23.42
N CYS A 91 15.42 -12.15 22.41
CA CYS A 91 14.59 -11.12 21.78
C CYS A 91 13.33 -11.77 21.18
N ILE A 92 12.14 -11.26 21.52
CA ILE A 92 10.88 -11.69 20.89
C ILE A 92 10.70 -10.93 19.58
N ILE A 93 10.69 -11.66 18.47
CA ILE A 93 10.54 -11.10 17.13
C ILE A 93 9.09 -11.26 16.67
N ILE A 94 8.43 -10.14 16.41
CA ILE A 94 7.01 -10.07 16.03
C ILE A 94 6.90 -9.49 14.62
N PHE A 95 6.31 -10.26 13.71
CA PHE A 95 6.04 -9.86 12.34
C PHE A 95 4.55 -9.58 12.14
N GLY A 96 4.23 -8.52 11.42
CA GLY A 96 2.88 -8.17 10.98
C GLY A 96 2.91 -7.49 9.61
N GLY A 97 1.75 -7.29 9.02
CA GLY A 97 1.61 -6.62 7.73
C GLY A 97 1.27 -7.58 6.57
N PRO A 98 0.99 -7.04 5.37
CA PRO A 98 0.38 -7.81 4.27
C PRO A 98 1.31 -8.87 3.64
N GLN A 99 2.61 -8.85 3.93
CA GLN A 99 3.54 -9.89 3.46
C GLN A 99 3.47 -11.18 4.31
N ILE A 100 2.81 -11.14 5.49
CA ILE A 100 2.58 -12.35 6.29
C ILE A 100 1.49 -13.19 5.61
N PRO A 101 1.80 -14.44 5.19
CA PRO A 101 0.84 -15.24 4.46
C PRO A 101 -0.27 -15.77 5.38
N ASP A 102 -1.52 -15.66 4.92
CA ASP A 102 -2.66 -16.28 5.61
C ASP A 102 -2.56 -17.82 5.60
N LEU A 103 -1.98 -18.41 4.55
CA LEU A 103 -1.61 -19.81 4.47
C LEU A 103 -0.15 -19.97 4.93
N SER A 104 0.06 -20.21 6.21
CA SER A 104 1.34 -20.09 6.90
C SER A 104 2.01 -21.41 7.28
N ASP A 105 1.54 -22.56 6.79
CA ASP A 105 1.99 -23.90 7.20
C ASP A 105 3.51 -24.13 7.15
N SER A 106 4.21 -23.49 6.21
CA SER A 106 5.68 -23.55 6.10
C SER A 106 6.41 -22.37 6.72
N PHE A 107 5.70 -21.32 7.13
CA PHE A 107 6.28 -20.03 7.49
C PHE A 107 7.40 -20.15 8.54
N PHE A 108 7.13 -20.78 9.67
CA PHE A 108 8.12 -20.91 10.76
C PHE A 108 9.26 -21.89 10.45
N LYS A 109 9.09 -22.79 9.47
CA LYS A 109 10.19 -23.66 9.00
C LYS A 109 11.22 -22.83 8.23
N GLU A 110 10.77 -21.90 7.42
CA GLU A 110 11.61 -21.02 6.61
C GLU A 110 12.13 -19.84 7.43
N ASN A 111 11.33 -19.36 8.40
CA ASN A 111 11.59 -18.18 9.21
C ASN A 111 11.65 -18.53 10.72
N HIS A 112 12.50 -19.50 11.09
CA HIS A 112 12.62 -20.01 12.46
C HIS A 112 13.08 -18.97 13.49
N PHE A 113 13.57 -17.81 13.04
CA PHE A 113 13.96 -16.68 13.85
C PHE A 113 12.77 -15.80 14.28
N VAL A 114 11.58 -15.98 13.71
CA VAL A 114 10.36 -15.27 14.09
C VAL A 114 9.65 -16.04 15.19
N ASP A 115 9.20 -15.34 16.24
CA ASP A 115 8.49 -15.94 17.36
C ASP A 115 6.98 -15.84 17.20
N ILE A 116 6.49 -14.70 16.72
CA ILE A 116 5.06 -14.39 16.60
C ILE A 116 4.79 -13.76 15.25
N ILE A 117 3.74 -14.20 14.56
CA ILE A 117 3.14 -13.45 13.46
C ILE A 117 1.73 -12.99 13.84
N VAL A 118 1.36 -11.80 13.39
CA VAL A 118 0.07 -11.17 13.66
C VAL A 118 -0.70 -11.04 12.35
N HIS A 119 -1.92 -11.55 12.35
CA HIS A 119 -2.86 -11.49 11.24
C HIS A 119 -3.93 -10.43 11.47
N GLY A 120 -4.21 -9.62 10.44
CA GLY A 120 -5.23 -8.58 10.49
C GLY A 120 -4.75 -7.25 11.10
N GLU A 121 -5.65 -6.51 11.74
CA GLU A 121 -5.35 -5.20 12.36
C GLU A 121 -4.58 -5.42 13.67
N GLY A 122 -3.43 -4.75 13.79
CA GLY A 122 -2.46 -5.07 14.83
C GLY A 122 -2.63 -4.34 16.16
N GLU A 123 -3.40 -3.27 16.23
CA GLU A 123 -3.40 -2.36 17.38
C GLU A 123 -3.84 -3.06 18.68
N TYR A 124 -4.98 -3.74 18.67
CA TYR A 124 -5.49 -4.48 19.84
C TYR A 124 -4.68 -5.74 20.13
N VAL A 125 -4.26 -6.43 19.07
CA VAL A 125 -3.45 -7.63 19.21
C VAL A 125 -2.10 -7.32 19.87
N PHE A 126 -1.49 -6.19 19.50
CA PHE A 126 -0.23 -5.75 20.09
C PHE A 126 -0.38 -5.38 21.56
N GLU A 127 -1.49 -4.73 21.98
CA GLU A 127 -1.80 -4.48 23.40
C GLU A 127 -1.87 -5.80 24.19
N GLU A 128 -2.59 -6.80 23.68
CA GLU A 128 -2.70 -8.09 24.33
C GLU A 128 -1.37 -8.85 24.40
N ILE A 129 -0.54 -8.78 23.34
CA ILE A 129 0.80 -9.37 23.34
C ILE A 129 1.68 -8.73 24.42
N LEU A 130 1.67 -7.40 24.57
CA LEU A 130 2.45 -6.71 25.59
C LEU A 130 1.97 -7.03 27.01
N ASN A 131 0.65 -7.13 27.22
CA ASN A 131 0.08 -7.57 28.51
C ASN A 131 0.51 -9.01 28.85
N ALA A 132 0.47 -9.93 27.88
CA ALA A 132 0.92 -11.31 28.07
C ALA A 132 2.44 -11.36 28.32
N TYR A 133 3.24 -10.53 27.63
CA TYR A 133 4.68 -10.43 27.85
C TYR A 133 5.04 -10.07 29.29
N LEU A 134 4.29 -9.15 29.90
CA LEU A 134 4.50 -8.74 31.30
C LEU A 134 4.07 -9.81 32.30
N LYS A 135 3.17 -10.69 31.93
CA LYS A 135 2.57 -11.67 32.85
C LYS A 135 3.30 -13.02 32.82
N ASP A 136 3.14 -13.77 31.76
CA ASP A 136 3.58 -15.17 31.69
C ASP A 136 4.09 -15.57 30.29
N LYS A 137 4.09 -14.65 29.36
CA LYS A 137 4.44 -14.84 27.94
C LYS A 137 3.60 -15.93 27.26
N ASN A 138 2.36 -16.12 27.70
CA ASN A 138 1.41 -17.03 27.08
C ASN A 138 0.50 -16.29 26.09
N TYR A 139 0.71 -16.52 24.81
CA TYR A 139 0.00 -15.88 23.71
C TYR A 139 -1.16 -16.72 23.14
N SER A 140 -1.42 -17.91 23.69
CA SER A 140 -2.34 -18.88 23.10
C SER A 140 -3.82 -18.47 23.11
N ASN A 141 -4.19 -17.50 23.93
CA ASN A 141 -5.55 -16.97 24.03
C ASN A 141 -5.76 -15.65 23.27
N ILE A 142 -4.71 -15.11 22.64
CA ILE A 142 -4.78 -13.84 21.90
C ILE A 142 -5.23 -14.13 20.49
N LYS A 143 -6.38 -13.59 20.08
CA LYS A 143 -6.87 -13.74 18.69
C LYS A 143 -5.93 -13.07 17.69
N GLY A 144 -5.81 -13.62 16.50
CA GLY A 144 -4.97 -13.08 15.42
C GLY A 144 -3.48 -13.35 15.57
N VAL A 145 -3.08 -14.19 16.54
CA VAL A 145 -1.68 -14.58 16.79
C VAL A 145 -1.40 -15.98 16.25
N GLU A 146 -0.24 -16.14 15.65
CA GLU A 146 0.31 -17.44 15.30
C GLU A 146 1.78 -17.53 15.71
N THR A 147 2.18 -18.70 16.20
CA THR A 147 3.54 -19.06 16.58
C THR A 147 3.88 -20.42 15.96
N LYS A 148 5.11 -20.87 16.11
CA LYS A 148 5.51 -22.23 15.66
C LYS A 148 4.68 -23.37 16.27
N ASN A 149 3.96 -23.13 17.38
CA ASN A 149 3.26 -24.17 18.14
C ASN A 149 1.74 -24.12 17.97
N PHE A 150 1.18 -23.00 17.63
CA PHE A 150 -0.28 -22.83 17.51
C PHE A 150 -0.64 -21.63 16.64
N ARG A 151 -1.85 -21.68 16.10
CA ARG A 151 -2.54 -20.54 15.49
C ARG A 151 -3.87 -20.33 16.20
N THR A 152 -4.16 -19.09 16.56
CA THR A 152 -5.40 -18.71 17.25
C THR A 152 -6.50 -18.34 16.25
N ALA A 153 -7.73 -18.15 16.74
CA ALA A 153 -8.83 -17.65 15.93
C ALA A 153 -8.51 -16.24 15.37
N PRO A 154 -9.04 -15.87 14.19
CA PRO A 154 -8.87 -14.53 13.65
C PRO A 154 -9.36 -13.45 14.62
N GLN A 155 -8.63 -12.32 14.66
CA GLN A 155 -9.06 -11.12 15.36
C GLN A 155 -10.20 -10.45 14.58
N GLU A 156 -11.20 -9.98 15.32
CA GLU A 156 -12.26 -9.18 14.75
C GLU A 156 -11.72 -7.79 14.36
N ARG A 157 -12.25 -7.24 13.28
CA ARG A 157 -11.84 -5.90 12.84
C ARG A 157 -12.32 -4.83 13.82
N ILE A 158 -11.51 -3.82 14.03
CA ILE A 158 -11.82 -2.67 14.89
C ILE A 158 -13.05 -1.95 14.32
N ASN A 159 -14.18 -1.98 15.04
CA ASN A 159 -15.43 -1.44 14.55
C ASN A 159 -15.44 0.10 14.55
N ASN A 160 -14.99 0.72 15.63
CA ASN A 160 -14.87 2.17 15.75
C ASN A 160 -13.40 2.57 15.59
N LEU A 161 -13.06 3.23 14.47
CA LEU A 161 -11.68 3.64 14.22
C LEU A 161 -11.24 4.80 15.12
N ASP A 162 -12.18 5.59 15.67
CA ASP A 162 -11.87 6.72 16.56
C ASP A 162 -11.35 6.28 17.94
N ASP A 163 -11.45 4.97 18.27
CA ASP A 163 -10.78 4.39 19.43
C ASP A 163 -9.24 4.37 19.29
N LEU A 164 -8.74 4.53 18.07
CA LEU A 164 -7.32 4.59 17.74
C LEU A 164 -6.84 6.05 17.69
N PRO A 165 -5.93 6.47 18.57
CA PRO A 165 -5.41 7.83 18.54
C PRO A 165 -4.56 8.09 17.29
N SER A 166 -4.51 9.35 16.86
CA SER A 166 -3.73 9.74 15.68
C SER A 166 -2.23 9.79 15.99
N PRO A 167 -1.38 9.08 15.24
CA PRO A 167 0.07 9.16 15.41
C PRO A 167 0.65 10.52 14.98
N TYR A 168 -0.11 11.30 14.20
CA TYR A 168 0.24 12.66 13.82
C TYR A 168 -0.08 13.64 14.95
N LEU A 169 -1.33 13.66 15.43
CA LEU A 169 -1.76 14.60 16.46
C LEU A 169 -1.07 14.39 17.80
N THR A 170 -0.59 13.19 18.07
CA THR A 170 0.26 12.89 19.24
C THR A 170 1.74 13.14 18.99
N ASN A 171 2.14 13.51 17.79
CA ASN A 171 3.53 13.64 17.34
C ASN A 171 4.38 12.34 17.42
N THR A 172 3.77 11.19 17.62
CA THR A 172 4.49 9.92 17.71
C THR A 172 5.31 9.63 16.45
N VAL A 173 4.83 10.03 15.26
CA VAL A 173 5.61 9.89 14.02
C VAL A 173 6.98 10.57 14.10
N TRP A 174 7.07 11.75 14.75
CA TRP A 174 8.34 12.46 14.93
C TRP A 174 9.22 11.86 16.02
N GLU A 175 8.63 11.26 17.05
CA GLU A 175 9.40 10.58 18.08
C GLU A 175 10.11 9.32 17.57
N LEU A 176 9.54 8.68 16.53
CA LEU A 176 10.04 7.43 15.95
C LEU A 176 11.09 7.62 14.85
N VAL A 177 11.43 8.84 14.47
CA VAL A 177 12.40 9.09 13.40
C VAL A 177 13.40 10.17 13.81
N ASP A 178 14.56 10.18 13.14
CA ASP A 178 15.48 11.30 13.19
C ASP A 178 15.07 12.37 12.18
N GLN A 179 15.05 13.61 12.59
CA GLN A 179 14.98 14.73 11.67
C GLN A 179 16.36 14.93 11.05
N ILE A 180 16.50 14.51 9.79
CA ILE A 180 17.76 14.55 9.04
C ILE A 180 17.66 15.70 8.04
N ASP A 181 18.68 16.57 8.04
CA ASP A 181 18.74 17.66 7.07
C ASP A 181 18.71 17.14 5.64
N GLY A 182 17.90 17.77 4.81
CA GLY A 182 17.70 17.36 3.41
C GLY A 182 16.75 16.20 3.21
N VAL A 183 16.16 15.62 4.26
CA VAL A 183 15.11 14.61 4.16
C VAL A 183 13.73 15.24 4.33
N ARG A 184 12.84 15.00 3.35
CA ARG A 184 11.46 15.44 3.37
C ARG A 184 10.55 14.26 3.65
N TRP A 185 9.89 14.27 4.81
CA TRP A 185 9.03 13.18 5.24
C TRP A 185 7.68 13.21 4.55
N ILE A 186 7.26 12.06 3.99
CA ILE A 186 5.96 11.83 3.37
C ILE A 186 5.03 11.18 4.39
N SER A 187 3.79 11.63 4.46
CA SER A 187 2.76 11.03 5.31
C SER A 187 1.96 9.98 4.55
N SER A 188 1.85 8.78 5.11
CA SER A 188 0.81 7.82 4.77
C SER A 188 -0.45 8.18 5.57
N TRP A 189 -1.58 8.43 4.92
CA TRP A 189 -2.79 8.90 5.56
C TRP A 189 -3.98 8.01 5.27
N GLU A 190 -4.64 7.53 6.31
CA GLU A 190 -5.88 6.77 6.21
C GLU A 190 -7.05 7.66 6.62
N THR A 191 -8.06 7.82 5.75
CA THR A 191 -9.34 8.45 6.12
C THR A 191 -10.42 7.42 6.38
N ASN A 192 -10.20 6.19 5.89
CA ASN A 192 -11.06 5.03 6.11
C ASN A 192 -10.25 3.73 5.98
N ARG A 193 -10.82 2.64 6.50
CA ARG A 193 -10.30 1.26 6.34
C ARG A 193 -11.37 0.36 5.78
N GLY A 194 -11.03 -0.46 4.79
CA GLY A 194 -11.90 -1.45 4.18
C GLY A 194 -12.11 -1.23 2.69
N CYS A 195 -12.52 -2.30 2.01
CA CYS A 195 -12.85 -2.26 0.58
C CYS A 195 -14.01 -3.22 0.30
N PRO A 196 -15.14 -2.76 -0.26
CA PRO A 196 -16.30 -3.61 -0.50
C PRO A 196 -16.12 -4.54 -1.70
N TYR A 197 -15.09 -4.32 -2.52
CA TYR A 197 -14.82 -5.09 -3.73
C TYR A 197 -14.09 -6.41 -3.46
N ALA A 198 -14.19 -7.35 -4.42
CA ALA A 198 -13.70 -8.71 -4.30
C ALA A 198 -12.65 -9.06 -5.37
N CYS A 199 -11.90 -8.07 -5.88
CA CYS A 199 -10.93 -8.27 -6.95
C CYS A 199 -9.91 -9.33 -6.56
N THR A 200 -9.74 -10.38 -7.38
CA THR A 200 -8.95 -11.56 -7.00
C THR A 200 -7.43 -11.31 -7.02
N PHE A 201 -6.98 -10.29 -7.73
CA PHE A 201 -5.55 -9.89 -7.77
C PHE A 201 -5.15 -8.98 -6.60
N CYS A 202 -6.09 -8.48 -5.82
CA CYS A 202 -5.85 -7.44 -4.84
C CYS A 202 -5.83 -8.01 -3.40
N ASP A 203 -4.87 -7.53 -2.63
CA ASP A 203 -4.83 -7.67 -1.18
C ASP A 203 -4.53 -6.31 -0.57
N TRP A 204 -5.51 -5.46 -0.43
CA TRP A 204 -5.34 -4.13 0.18
C TRP A 204 -5.23 -4.25 1.71
N GLY A 205 -4.09 -4.79 2.18
CA GLY A 205 -3.88 -5.05 3.61
C GLY A 205 -4.96 -5.94 4.21
N SER A 206 -5.37 -7.01 3.50
CA SER A 206 -6.49 -7.90 3.85
C SER A 206 -7.84 -7.19 4.01
N ALA A 207 -7.98 -5.98 3.46
CA ALA A 207 -9.20 -5.16 3.57
C ALA A 207 -10.27 -5.46 2.51
N THR A 208 -10.00 -6.37 1.54
CA THR A 208 -10.95 -6.74 0.49
C THR A 208 -12.19 -7.43 1.05
N LYS A 209 -13.36 -7.21 0.42
CA LYS A 209 -14.67 -7.73 0.84
C LYS A 209 -15.08 -7.31 2.26
N THR A 210 -14.63 -6.17 2.74
CA THR A 210 -14.95 -5.71 4.08
C THR A 210 -15.78 -4.43 4.05
N LYS A 211 -16.56 -4.23 5.13
CA LYS A 211 -17.27 -2.97 5.35
C LYS A 211 -16.24 -1.84 5.47
N VAL A 212 -16.46 -0.74 4.74
CA VAL A 212 -15.63 0.46 4.89
C VAL A 212 -16.01 1.16 6.19
N ARG A 213 -15.03 1.34 7.07
CA ARG A 213 -15.12 2.09 8.33
C ARG A 213 -14.35 3.39 8.15
N LYS A 214 -14.78 4.46 8.76
CA LYS A 214 -14.19 5.80 8.58
C LYS A 214 -13.89 6.43 9.92
N TRP A 215 -12.88 7.29 9.96
CA TRP A 215 -12.64 8.21 11.07
C TRP A 215 -13.58 9.41 11.02
N GLU A 216 -13.79 10.04 12.17
CA GLU A 216 -14.53 11.28 12.27
C GLU A 216 -13.81 12.45 11.57
N GLU A 217 -14.59 13.30 10.90
CA GLU A 217 -14.06 14.42 10.10
C GLU A 217 -13.25 15.42 10.92
N SER A 218 -13.65 15.64 12.19
CA SER A 218 -12.96 16.55 13.09
C SER A 218 -11.49 16.15 13.30
N ARG A 219 -11.20 14.85 13.41
CA ARG A 219 -9.85 14.32 13.49
C ARG A 219 -9.10 14.56 12.19
N LEU A 220 -9.71 14.21 11.06
CA LEU A 220 -9.08 14.36 9.74
C LEU A 220 -8.74 15.83 9.45
N PHE A 221 -9.60 16.76 9.84
CA PHE A 221 -9.34 18.18 9.68
C PHE A 221 -8.17 18.69 10.55
N GLN A 222 -8.00 18.15 11.75
CA GLN A 222 -6.85 18.43 12.59
C GLN A 222 -5.57 17.84 12.01
N GLU A 223 -5.62 16.64 11.47
CA GLU A 223 -4.48 16.02 10.77
C GLU A 223 -4.04 16.82 9.54
N ILE A 224 -4.98 17.35 8.74
CA ILE A 224 -4.68 18.24 7.61
C ILE A 224 -3.96 19.51 8.08
N GLU A 225 -4.41 20.13 9.18
CA GLU A 225 -3.71 21.28 9.78
C GLU A 225 -2.30 20.89 10.25
N TRP A 226 -2.18 19.72 10.92
CA TRP A 226 -0.90 19.20 11.38
C TRP A 226 0.08 18.98 10.21
N PHE A 227 -0.36 18.39 9.10
CA PHE A 227 0.48 18.21 7.91
C PHE A 227 1.04 19.53 7.41
N ALA A 228 0.21 20.56 7.35
CA ALA A 228 0.65 21.87 6.90
C ALA A 228 1.59 22.57 7.90
N ASP A 229 1.30 22.49 9.19
CA ASP A 229 2.12 23.08 10.25
C ASP A 229 3.51 22.42 10.34
N ASN A 230 3.58 21.12 10.04
CA ASN A 230 4.81 20.35 9.98
C ASN A 230 5.47 20.36 8.58
N LYS A 231 4.95 21.16 7.65
CA LYS A 231 5.50 21.31 6.27
C LYS A 231 5.64 19.97 5.54
N ILE A 232 4.66 19.08 5.72
CA ILE A 232 4.64 17.80 5.01
C ILE A 232 4.36 18.05 3.53
N PRO A 233 5.30 17.72 2.64
CA PRO A 233 5.16 18.06 1.21
C PRO A 233 4.14 17.17 0.52
N TYR A 234 4.10 15.90 0.87
CA TYR A 234 3.32 14.91 0.15
C TYR A 234 2.53 14.03 1.11
N ILE A 235 1.24 13.86 0.81
CA ILE A 235 0.34 12.95 1.51
C ILE A 235 -0.01 11.79 0.58
N ASP A 236 0.33 10.58 0.97
CA ASP A 236 -0.09 9.36 0.31
C ASP A 236 -1.35 8.84 1.02
N CYS A 237 -2.52 9.06 0.42
CA CYS A 237 -3.78 8.62 1.00
C CYS A 237 -3.95 7.11 0.78
N CYS A 238 -3.88 6.36 1.87
CA CYS A 238 -3.87 4.89 1.88
C CYS A 238 -5.27 4.26 1.83
N ASP A 239 -6.32 5.05 1.61
CA ASP A 239 -7.67 4.55 1.42
C ASP A 239 -7.74 3.67 0.17
N ALA A 240 -8.48 2.57 0.22
CA ALA A 240 -8.69 1.75 -0.96
C ALA A 240 -9.60 2.40 -2.01
N ASN A 241 -10.42 3.38 -1.61
CA ASN A 241 -11.43 4.01 -2.46
C ASN A 241 -11.78 5.43 -1.94
N PHE A 242 -10.92 6.40 -2.12
CA PHE A 242 -11.22 7.81 -1.81
C PHE A 242 -12.30 8.33 -2.77
N GLY A 243 -13.29 9.04 -2.25
CA GLY A 243 -14.49 9.43 -2.98
C GLY A 243 -15.68 8.47 -2.82
N ILE A 244 -15.53 7.37 -2.07
CA ILE A 244 -16.64 6.44 -1.78
C ILE A 244 -17.70 7.08 -0.86
N PHE A 245 -17.29 7.98 0.04
CA PHE A 245 -18.16 8.80 0.88
C PHE A 245 -18.22 10.23 0.35
N GLN A 246 -18.89 10.42 -0.77
CA GLN A 246 -18.83 11.61 -1.63
C GLN A 246 -18.91 12.95 -0.88
N GLU A 247 -19.93 13.14 -0.02
CA GLU A 247 -20.10 14.38 0.73
C GLU A 247 -18.97 14.62 1.74
N ARG A 248 -18.56 13.58 2.46
CA ARG A 248 -17.45 13.64 3.40
C ARG A 248 -16.14 13.94 2.68
N ASP A 249 -15.86 13.21 1.61
CA ASP A 249 -14.62 13.32 0.87
C ASP A 249 -14.53 14.67 0.13
N PHE A 250 -15.67 15.25 -0.24
CA PHE A 250 -15.74 16.62 -0.72
C PHE A 250 -15.31 17.63 0.36
N ARG A 251 -15.83 17.49 1.60
CA ARG A 251 -15.43 18.39 2.71
C ARG A 251 -13.95 18.22 3.10
N ILE A 252 -13.41 17.00 3.00
CA ILE A 252 -11.98 16.74 3.19
C ILE A 252 -11.16 17.47 2.11
N ALA A 253 -11.55 17.36 0.84
CA ALA A 253 -10.90 18.03 -0.28
C ALA A 253 -10.98 19.57 -0.15
N GLU A 254 -12.13 20.09 0.27
CA GLU A 254 -12.31 21.52 0.55
C GLU A 254 -11.39 22.00 1.67
N LYS A 255 -11.27 21.24 2.75
CA LYS A 255 -10.36 21.56 3.86
C LYS A 255 -8.90 21.53 3.40
N LEU A 256 -8.49 20.52 2.62
CA LEU A 256 -7.15 20.45 2.03
C LEU A 256 -6.85 21.68 1.16
N LYS A 257 -7.79 22.08 0.29
CA LYS A 257 -7.68 23.30 -0.52
C LYS A 257 -7.47 24.55 0.36
N GLN A 258 -8.33 24.74 1.36
CA GLN A 258 -8.26 25.92 2.23
C GLN A 258 -6.91 26.02 2.95
N VAL A 259 -6.43 24.89 3.47
CA VAL A 259 -5.17 24.84 4.23
C VAL A 259 -3.97 25.02 3.30
N ALA A 260 -3.95 24.33 2.16
CA ALA A 260 -2.85 24.45 1.19
C ALA A 260 -2.71 25.85 0.63
N LEU A 261 -3.82 26.52 0.25
CA LEU A 261 -3.79 27.90 -0.22
C LEU A 261 -3.29 28.89 0.86
N LYS A 262 -3.57 28.61 2.14
CA LYS A 262 -3.18 29.48 3.24
C LYS A 262 -1.74 29.25 3.71
N LYS A 263 -1.32 27.98 3.80
CA LYS A 263 -0.06 27.57 4.44
C LYS A 263 0.98 27.05 3.44
N HIS A 264 0.63 26.89 2.15
CA HIS A 264 1.45 26.32 1.09
C HIS A 264 1.84 24.85 1.28
N PHE A 265 1.22 24.15 2.21
CA PHE A 265 1.36 22.73 2.48
C PHE A 265 0.00 22.10 2.81
N PRO A 266 -0.21 20.80 2.49
CA PRO A 266 0.71 19.96 1.69
C PRO A 266 0.87 20.48 0.26
N GLU A 267 2.00 20.14 -0.38
CA GLU A 267 2.22 20.48 -1.80
C GLU A 267 1.40 19.55 -2.71
N ARG A 268 1.16 18.31 -2.27
CA ARG A 268 0.43 17.30 -3.06
C ARG A 268 -0.22 16.23 -2.19
N ILE A 269 -1.36 15.73 -2.67
CA ILE A 269 -1.99 14.50 -2.18
C ILE A 269 -2.19 13.52 -3.34
N ARG A 270 -1.97 12.23 -3.07
CA ARG A 270 -2.28 11.12 -3.99
C ARG A 270 -3.35 10.21 -3.38
N PRO A 271 -4.62 10.36 -3.72
CA PRO A 271 -5.65 9.42 -3.31
C PRO A 271 -5.72 8.22 -4.26
N ALA A 272 -5.99 7.03 -3.73
CA ALA A 272 -6.47 5.92 -4.53
C ALA A 272 -7.98 6.10 -4.73
N TRP A 273 -8.37 6.56 -5.90
CA TRP A 273 -9.76 6.94 -6.20
C TRP A 273 -10.71 5.75 -6.19
N ALA A 274 -11.95 6.01 -5.79
CA ALA A 274 -12.99 5.00 -5.74
C ALA A 274 -13.18 4.30 -7.10
N LYS A 275 -13.21 2.99 -7.07
CA LYS A 275 -13.51 2.16 -8.25
C LYS A 275 -14.92 2.44 -8.73
N ASN A 276 -15.16 2.33 -10.03
CA ASN A 276 -16.45 2.67 -10.65
C ASN A 276 -16.85 4.13 -10.39
N SER A 277 -15.86 5.01 -10.39
CA SER A 277 -16.06 6.44 -10.26
C SER A 277 -17.11 6.94 -11.25
N SER A 278 -17.99 7.76 -10.76
CA SER A 278 -18.97 8.49 -11.57
C SER A 278 -18.57 9.97 -11.61
N ASP A 279 -19.36 10.78 -12.30
CA ASP A 279 -19.29 12.24 -12.29
C ASP A 279 -19.25 12.86 -10.88
N LYS A 280 -19.70 12.13 -9.87
CA LYS A 280 -19.72 12.57 -8.46
C LYS A 280 -18.34 12.77 -7.82
N ILE A 281 -17.27 12.21 -8.38
CA ILE A 281 -15.90 12.51 -7.92
C ILE A 281 -15.34 13.80 -8.52
N ILE A 282 -15.95 14.34 -9.57
CA ILE A 282 -15.51 15.57 -10.24
C ILE A 282 -15.45 16.76 -9.27
N PRO A 283 -16.49 17.02 -8.45
CA PRO A 283 -16.42 18.11 -7.45
C PRO A 283 -15.27 17.95 -6.46
N ILE A 284 -14.96 16.71 -6.03
CA ILE A 284 -13.86 16.40 -5.11
C ILE A 284 -12.52 16.73 -5.78
N ALA A 285 -12.33 16.23 -7.00
CA ALA A 285 -11.11 16.48 -7.77
C ALA A 285 -10.91 17.98 -8.07
N LYS A 286 -11.99 18.73 -8.35
CA LYS A 286 -11.93 20.19 -8.55
C LYS A 286 -11.43 20.90 -7.28
N GLN A 287 -11.89 20.55 -6.10
CA GLN A 287 -11.41 21.17 -4.86
C GLN A 287 -9.90 20.95 -4.69
N LEU A 288 -9.41 19.73 -4.93
CA LEU A 288 -7.99 19.42 -4.84
C LEU A 288 -7.18 20.15 -5.93
N GLN A 289 -7.72 20.26 -7.15
CA GLN A 289 -7.08 20.96 -8.26
C GLN A 289 -7.00 22.49 -7.98
N GLU A 290 -8.08 23.09 -7.53
CA GLU A 290 -8.13 24.50 -7.15
C GLU A 290 -7.20 24.84 -5.99
N GLY A 291 -6.96 23.86 -5.10
CA GLY A 291 -5.98 23.95 -4.02
C GLY A 291 -4.52 23.77 -4.47
N GLY A 292 -4.31 23.39 -5.74
CA GLY A 292 -2.97 23.11 -6.27
C GLY A 292 -2.34 21.83 -5.76
N VAL A 293 -3.10 20.96 -5.06
CA VAL A 293 -2.58 19.76 -4.39
C VAL A 293 -2.85 18.46 -5.16
N LEU A 294 -3.65 18.49 -6.23
CA LEU A 294 -3.95 17.33 -7.04
C LEU A 294 -2.83 17.03 -8.04
N GLY A 295 -2.37 15.79 -8.12
CA GLY A 295 -1.51 15.33 -9.21
C GLY A 295 -2.33 14.96 -10.45
N ALA A 296 -3.09 13.87 -10.35
CA ALA A 296 -3.98 13.37 -11.39
C ALA A 296 -5.08 12.50 -10.78
N VAL A 297 -6.14 12.25 -11.54
CA VAL A 297 -7.23 11.34 -11.16
C VAL A 297 -7.04 9.99 -11.85
N THR A 298 -7.04 8.92 -11.04
CA THR A 298 -6.98 7.55 -11.57
C THR A 298 -8.37 7.07 -11.98
N LEU A 299 -8.50 6.64 -13.21
CA LEU A 299 -9.67 5.94 -13.74
C LEU A 299 -9.28 4.49 -14.06
N ALA A 300 -8.96 3.69 -13.02
CA ALA A 300 -8.36 2.37 -13.18
C ALA A 300 -9.36 1.34 -13.71
N VAL A 301 -9.08 0.74 -14.88
CA VAL A 301 -9.90 -0.33 -15.48
C VAL A 301 -9.25 -1.72 -15.35
N GLN A 302 -7.93 -1.82 -15.21
CA GLN A 302 -7.12 -3.04 -15.07
C GLN A 302 -7.11 -3.94 -16.32
N SER A 303 -8.26 -4.18 -16.93
CA SER A 303 -8.50 -4.84 -18.21
C SER A 303 -9.81 -4.31 -18.81
N LEU A 304 -9.95 -4.40 -20.13
CA LEU A 304 -11.22 -4.13 -20.84
C LEU A 304 -11.90 -5.41 -21.35
N ASP A 305 -11.26 -6.57 -21.19
CA ASP A 305 -11.84 -7.84 -21.61
C ASP A 305 -12.89 -8.34 -20.60
N PRO A 306 -14.15 -8.56 -21.02
CA PRO A 306 -15.21 -8.99 -20.11
C PRO A 306 -14.95 -10.34 -19.43
N ASN A 307 -14.28 -11.28 -20.12
CA ASN A 307 -13.95 -12.58 -19.56
C ASN A 307 -12.93 -12.44 -18.43
N THR A 308 -11.86 -11.69 -18.66
CA THR A 308 -10.85 -11.35 -17.67
C THR A 308 -11.46 -10.67 -16.45
N LEU A 309 -12.31 -9.66 -16.66
CA LEU A 309 -12.99 -8.96 -15.57
C LEU A 309 -13.88 -9.89 -14.73
N ASN A 310 -14.59 -10.81 -15.39
CA ASN A 310 -15.40 -11.80 -14.67
C ASN A 310 -14.54 -12.76 -13.82
N ILE A 311 -13.43 -13.26 -14.37
CA ILE A 311 -12.48 -14.10 -13.64
C ILE A 311 -11.87 -13.34 -12.45
N MET A 312 -11.52 -12.06 -12.65
CA MET A 312 -10.97 -11.18 -11.60
C MET A 312 -12.03 -10.71 -10.59
N LYS A 313 -13.30 -11.05 -10.76
CA LYS A 313 -14.41 -10.54 -9.93
C LYS A 313 -14.40 -9.02 -9.82
N ARG A 314 -14.09 -8.36 -10.94
CA ARG A 314 -14.05 -6.91 -11.05
C ARG A 314 -15.14 -6.41 -11.97
N ALA A 315 -15.98 -5.50 -11.47
CA ALA A 315 -16.88 -4.72 -12.30
C ALA A 315 -16.22 -3.38 -12.62
N ASN A 316 -16.10 -3.05 -13.90
CA ASN A 316 -15.68 -1.73 -14.37
C ASN A 316 -16.91 -0.85 -14.66
N ILE A 317 -16.72 0.46 -14.72
CA ILE A 317 -17.66 1.37 -15.37
C ILE A 317 -17.77 0.98 -16.85
N LYS A 318 -18.92 1.25 -17.46
CA LYS A 318 -19.10 1.03 -18.90
C LYS A 318 -18.07 1.86 -19.67
N PHE A 319 -17.55 1.31 -20.77
CA PHE A 319 -16.47 1.97 -21.53
C PHE A 319 -16.88 3.36 -22.06
N ASP A 320 -18.11 3.51 -22.54
CA ASP A 320 -18.61 4.83 -22.97
C ASP A 320 -18.63 5.84 -21.81
N SER A 321 -19.03 5.39 -20.60
CA SER A 321 -19.00 6.24 -19.41
C SER A 321 -17.58 6.59 -18.98
N PHE A 322 -16.62 5.67 -19.15
CA PHE A 322 -15.20 5.92 -18.93
C PHE A 322 -14.67 7.01 -19.88
N GLY A 323 -14.95 6.92 -21.18
CA GLY A 323 -14.52 7.92 -22.16
C GLY A 323 -15.14 9.30 -21.90
N ASN A 324 -16.43 9.35 -21.55
CA ASN A 324 -17.12 10.60 -21.21
C ASN A 324 -16.55 11.23 -19.95
N LEU A 325 -16.24 10.42 -18.92
CA LEU A 325 -15.65 10.91 -17.68
C LEU A 325 -14.24 11.47 -17.92
N ALA A 326 -13.40 10.79 -18.70
CA ALA A 326 -12.08 11.28 -19.09
C ALA A 326 -12.18 12.61 -19.86
N ALA A 327 -13.13 12.74 -20.79
CA ALA A 327 -13.37 13.98 -21.51
C ALA A 327 -13.78 15.12 -20.57
N THR A 328 -14.69 14.85 -19.62
CA THR A 328 -15.14 15.84 -18.63
C THR A 328 -13.99 16.31 -17.73
N PHE A 329 -13.10 15.43 -17.30
CA PHE A 329 -11.90 15.82 -16.55
C PHE A 329 -10.98 16.72 -17.38
N ARG A 330 -10.72 16.35 -18.63
CA ARG A 330 -9.90 17.16 -19.57
C ARG A 330 -10.50 18.57 -19.79
N GLU A 331 -11.81 18.69 -19.98
CA GLU A 331 -12.52 19.97 -20.10
C GLU A 331 -12.36 20.85 -18.84
N ASN A 332 -12.18 20.23 -17.69
CA ASN A 332 -11.92 20.94 -16.43
C ASN A 332 -10.42 21.08 -16.10
N ASN A 333 -9.53 20.80 -17.05
CA ASN A 333 -8.07 20.82 -16.89
C ASN A 333 -7.56 19.96 -15.72
N ILE A 334 -8.23 18.85 -15.44
CA ILE A 334 -7.84 17.89 -14.42
C ILE A 334 -7.15 16.71 -15.12
N PRO A 335 -5.84 16.49 -14.88
CA PRO A 335 -5.11 15.39 -15.48
C PRO A 335 -5.68 14.03 -15.03
N THR A 336 -5.69 13.07 -15.96
CA THR A 336 -6.19 11.73 -15.72
C THR A 336 -5.20 10.67 -16.14
N TYR A 337 -5.26 9.52 -15.47
CA TYR A 337 -4.56 8.33 -15.95
C TYR A 337 -5.40 7.07 -15.72
N THR A 338 -5.10 6.06 -16.52
CA THR A 338 -5.67 4.72 -16.31
C THR A 338 -4.58 3.69 -16.06
N GLU A 339 -4.97 2.60 -15.47
CA GLU A 339 -4.08 1.49 -15.12
C GLU A 339 -4.58 0.19 -15.74
N LEU A 340 -3.66 -0.55 -16.34
CA LEU A 340 -3.86 -1.90 -16.87
C LEU A 340 -2.89 -2.86 -16.19
N ILE A 341 -3.29 -4.14 -16.11
CA ILE A 341 -2.43 -5.20 -15.61
C ILE A 341 -2.28 -6.25 -16.71
N MET A 342 -1.07 -6.45 -17.22
CA MET A 342 -0.77 -7.53 -18.17
C MET A 342 -0.51 -8.85 -17.46
N GLY A 343 -0.91 -9.96 -18.09
CA GLY A 343 -0.71 -11.31 -17.55
C GLY A 343 -1.86 -11.79 -16.64
N LEU A 344 -3.00 -11.10 -16.62
CA LEU A 344 -4.20 -11.55 -15.91
C LEU A 344 -4.79 -12.80 -16.57
N PRO A 345 -5.27 -13.80 -15.82
CA PRO A 345 -5.94 -14.97 -16.38
C PRO A 345 -7.26 -14.57 -17.06
N GLY A 346 -7.51 -15.14 -18.22
CA GLY A 346 -8.64 -14.79 -19.09
C GLY A 346 -8.27 -13.84 -20.22
N GLU A 347 -7.25 -13.00 -20.03
CA GLU A 347 -6.75 -12.08 -21.04
C GLU A 347 -5.91 -12.85 -22.09
N THR A 348 -6.03 -12.45 -23.35
CA THR A 348 -5.24 -12.96 -24.47
C THR A 348 -4.42 -11.81 -25.07
N LEU A 349 -3.38 -12.13 -25.84
CA LEU A 349 -2.65 -11.12 -26.62
C LEU A 349 -3.58 -10.26 -27.47
N LYS A 350 -4.59 -10.87 -28.11
CA LYS A 350 -5.56 -10.17 -28.95
C LYS A 350 -6.44 -9.21 -28.14
N THR A 351 -7.02 -9.66 -27.00
CA THR A 351 -7.92 -8.83 -26.19
C THR A 351 -7.17 -7.70 -25.51
N PHE A 352 -5.93 -7.94 -25.10
CA PHE A 352 -5.06 -6.91 -24.52
C PHE A 352 -4.73 -5.80 -25.53
N LYS A 353 -4.30 -6.15 -26.74
CA LYS A 353 -4.03 -5.19 -27.82
C LYS A 353 -5.29 -4.36 -28.14
N GLN A 354 -6.44 -5.03 -28.31
CA GLN A 354 -7.71 -4.34 -28.53
C GLN A 354 -8.06 -3.39 -27.38
N GLY A 355 -7.79 -3.78 -26.15
CA GLY A 355 -7.98 -2.92 -24.98
C GLY A 355 -7.15 -1.64 -25.06
N LEU A 356 -5.86 -1.73 -25.44
CA LEU A 356 -5.00 -0.56 -25.63
C LEU A 356 -5.45 0.33 -26.79
N GLU A 357 -5.85 -0.26 -27.90
CA GLU A 357 -6.42 0.48 -29.05
C GLU A 357 -7.67 1.26 -28.62
N ASN A 358 -8.58 0.62 -27.88
CA ASN A 358 -9.77 1.29 -27.36
C ASN A 358 -9.41 2.46 -26.45
N ILE A 359 -8.44 2.30 -25.53
CA ILE A 359 -7.98 3.36 -24.63
C ILE A 359 -7.35 4.51 -25.42
N ALA A 360 -6.57 4.26 -26.49
CA ALA A 360 -5.98 5.29 -27.32
C ALA A 360 -7.01 6.25 -27.94
N HIS A 361 -8.24 5.78 -28.16
CA HIS A 361 -9.34 6.61 -28.68
C HIS A 361 -10.07 7.42 -27.60
N THR A 362 -9.74 7.24 -26.32
CA THR A 362 -10.32 8.03 -25.22
C THR A 362 -9.59 9.35 -25.03
N LYS A 363 -10.09 10.17 -24.14
CA LYS A 363 -9.46 11.44 -23.73
C LYS A 363 -8.58 11.31 -22.50
N ILE A 364 -8.19 10.07 -22.11
CA ILE A 364 -7.28 9.81 -20.99
C ILE A 364 -5.88 10.36 -21.31
N ASP A 365 -5.24 11.01 -20.33
CA ASP A 365 -3.97 11.69 -20.59
C ASP A 365 -2.78 10.74 -20.53
N THR A 366 -2.82 9.76 -19.60
CA THR A 366 -1.71 8.81 -19.40
C THR A 366 -2.23 7.41 -19.13
N VAL A 367 -1.48 6.41 -19.59
CA VAL A 367 -1.75 4.98 -19.30
C VAL A 367 -0.55 4.41 -18.53
N PHE A 368 -0.81 3.68 -17.47
CA PHE A 368 0.19 2.85 -16.80
C PHE A 368 -0.15 1.38 -17.02
N ILE A 369 0.85 0.58 -17.35
CA ILE A 369 0.70 -0.85 -17.59
C ILE A 369 1.64 -1.59 -16.63
N TYR A 370 1.05 -2.34 -15.71
CA TYR A 370 1.77 -3.10 -14.71
C TYR A 370 1.83 -4.58 -15.08
N HIS A 371 2.90 -5.24 -14.74
CA HIS A 371 2.95 -6.69 -14.74
C HIS A 371 2.11 -7.21 -13.57
N CYS A 372 1.40 -8.35 -13.78
CA CYS A 372 0.61 -8.97 -12.72
C CYS A 372 1.53 -9.50 -11.61
N SER A 373 1.69 -8.72 -10.55
CA SER A 373 2.35 -9.16 -9.33
C SER A 373 1.35 -9.91 -8.46
N VAL A 374 1.72 -11.11 -8.01
CA VAL A 374 0.85 -12.00 -7.23
C VAL A 374 1.21 -11.89 -5.76
N LEU A 375 0.36 -11.18 -5.02
CA LEU A 375 0.57 -10.91 -3.60
C LEU A 375 0.27 -12.14 -2.74
N PRO A 376 0.93 -12.32 -1.58
CA PRO A 376 0.77 -13.51 -0.73
C PRO A 376 -0.68 -13.86 -0.40
N ASN A 377 -1.48 -12.88 -0.02
CA ASN A 377 -2.86 -13.05 0.46
C ASN A 377 -3.92 -12.72 -0.59
N ALA A 378 -3.52 -12.40 -1.82
CA ALA A 378 -4.48 -12.21 -2.89
C ALA A 378 -5.20 -13.54 -3.22
N PRO A 379 -6.54 -13.54 -3.43
CA PRO A 379 -7.26 -14.76 -3.80
C PRO A 379 -6.68 -15.50 -5.00
N MET A 380 -6.02 -14.80 -5.92
CA MET A 380 -5.37 -15.43 -7.07
C MET A 380 -4.11 -16.22 -6.72
N ASN A 381 -3.53 -16.04 -5.52
CA ASN A 381 -2.38 -16.81 -5.06
C ASN A 381 -2.75 -18.15 -4.42
N VAL A 382 -4.02 -18.36 -4.11
CA VAL A 382 -4.50 -19.63 -3.54
C VAL A 382 -4.18 -20.77 -4.51
N PRO A 383 -3.61 -21.91 -4.04
CA PRO A 383 -3.16 -23.00 -4.92
C PRO A 383 -4.21 -23.48 -5.91
N GLU A 384 -5.45 -23.68 -5.46
CA GLU A 384 -6.57 -24.15 -6.30
C GLU A 384 -6.94 -23.12 -7.39
N TYR A 385 -6.79 -21.83 -7.10
CA TYR A 385 -7.02 -20.78 -8.09
C TYR A 385 -5.91 -20.77 -9.13
N ARG A 386 -4.65 -20.87 -8.70
CA ARG A 386 -3.49 -20.92 -9.61
C ARG A 386 -3.55 -22.15 -10.51
N GLU A 387 -3.88 -23.31 -9.97
CA GLU A 387 -4.06 -24.54 -10.74
C GLU A 387 -5.18 -24.40 -11.76
N LYS A 388 -6.36 -23.93 -11.33
CA LYS A 388 -7.54 -23.73 -12.19
C LYS A 388 -7.25 -22.87 -13.41
N TYR A 389 -6.49 -21.81 -13.25
CA TYR A 389 -6.18 -20.86 -14.30
C TYR A 389 -4.78 -21.04 -14.92
N GLY A 390 -4.03 -22.05 -14.50
CA GLY A 390 -2.69 -22.37 -15.03
C GLY A 390 -1.65 -21.28 -14.76
N ILE A 391 -1.77 -20.53 -13.66
CA ILE A 391 -0.89 -19.40 -13.35
C ILE A 391 0.48 -19.92 -12.94
N LYS A 392 1.51 -19.57 -13.72
CA LYS A 392 2.91 -19.80 -13.40
C LYS A 392 3.57 -18.51 -12.90
N LEU A 393 4.42 -18.65 -11.91
CA LEU A 393 5.07 -17.53 -11.25
C LEU A 393 6.59 -17.59 -11.45
N VAL A 394 7.20 -16.42 -11.53
CA VAL A 394 8.65 -16.23 -11.42
C VAL A 394 8.96 -15.27 -10.28
N LYS A 395 9.98 -15.58 -9.48
CA LYS A 395 10.54 -14.63 -8.51
C LYS A 395 11.39 -13.62 -9.28
N SER A 396 10.99 -12.36 -9.23
CA SER A 396 11.61 -11.24 -9.95
C SER A 396 12.16 -10.22 -8.97
N PRO A 397 13.36 -9.65 -9.19
CA PRO A 397 13.81 -8.53 -8.38
C PRO A 397 12.90 -7.32 -8.58
N ILE A 398 12.58 -6.62 -7.49
CA ILE A 398 11.89 -5.33 -7.59
C ILE A 398 12.85 -4.31 -8.15
N MET A 399 12.55 -3.81 -9.36
CA MET A 399 13.37 -2.86 -10.08
C MET A 399 12.88 -1.44 -9.83
N LEU A 400 13.69 -0.65 -9.13
CA LEU A 400 13.42 0.77 -8.93
C LEU A 400 14.26 1.59 -9.90
N VAL A 401 13.62 2.08 -10.94
CA VAL A 401 14.29 2.81 -12.05
C VAL A 401 14.98 4.09 -11.57
N HIS A 402 14.44 4.73 -10.52
CA HIS A 402 14.95 5.99 -9.96
C HIS A 402 15.36 5.84 -8.49
N SER A 403 15.97 4.72 -8.12
CA SER A 403 16.37 4.51 -6.74
C SER A 403 17.54 5.41 -6.35
N SER A 404 17.44 6.05 -5.18
CA SER A 404 18.56 6.77 -4.58
C SER A 404 19.65 5.79 -4.13
N ILE A 405 20.83 6.32 -3.81
CA ILE A 405 21.93 5.54 -3.22
C ILE A 405 21.48 4.83 -1.92
N HIS A 406 20.59 5.43 -1.16
CA HIS A 406 20.03 4.90 0.09
C HIS A 406 19.16 3.64 -0.09
N ASN A 407 18.74 3.34 -1.32
CA ASN A 407 17.98 2.14 -1.62
C ASN A 407 18.86 0.96 -2.01
N ARG A 408 20.16 1.16 -2.16
CA ARG A 408 21.12 0.10 -2.45
C ARG A 408 21.30 -0.80 -1.23
N GLY A 409 21.58 -2.05 -1.46
CA GLY A 409 21.77 -3.04 -0.40
C GLY A 409 21.00 -4.33 -0.70
N ILE A 410 20.23 -4.82 0.26
CA ILE A 410 19.51 -6.09 0.13
C ILE A 410 18.41 -5.96 -0.93
N GLN A 411 18.47 -6.83 -1.96
CA GLN A 411 17.52 -6.87 -3.06
C GLN A 411 16.19 -7.44 -2.59
N GLU A 412 15.10 -6.73 -2.85
CA GLU A 412 13.74 -7.21 -2.66
C GLU A 412 13.21 -7.91 -3.90
N PHE A 413 12.24 -8.81 -3.70
CA PHE A 413 11.66 -9.62 -4.77
C PHE A 413 10.15 -9.61 -4.70
N GLU A 414 9.54 -9.79 -5.87
CA GLU A 414 8.11 -10.02 -6.05
C GLU A 414 7.86 -11.27 -6.91
N TYR A 415 6.63 -11.77 -6.91
CA TYR A 415 6.25 -12.89 -7.77
C TYR A 415 5.38 -12.39 -8.91
N LEU A 416 5.86 -12.53 -10.13
CA LEU A 416 5.16 -12.10 -11.34
C LEU A 416 4.53 -13.30 -12.05
N ALA A 417 3.28 -13.14 -12.52
CA ALA A 417 2.62 -14.11 -13.37
C ALA A 417 3.27 -14.11 -14.76
N THR A 418 3.79 -15.24 -15.22
CA THR A 418 4.49 -15.36 -16.51
C THR A 418 3.70 -16.12 -17.55
N GLU A 419 2.72 -16.91 -17.14
CA GLU A 419 1.91 -17.74 -18.03
C GLU A 419 0.59 -18.07 -17.32
N ASN A 420 -0.45 -18.26 -18.11
CA ASN A 420 -1.73 -18.81 -17.65
C ASN A 420 -2.44 -19.53 -18.82
N ASN A 421 -3.61 -20.12 -18.59
CA ASN A 421 -4.34 -20.93 -19.60
C ASN A 421 -4.71 -20.13 -20.87
N THR A 422 -4.68 -18.80 -20.86
CA THR A 422 -5.11 -17.95 -21.98
C THR A 422 -4.00 -17.11 -22.57
N CYS A 423 -2.82 -17.11 -21.94
CA CYS A 423 -1.65 -16.34 -22.37
C CYS A 423 -0.38 -17.12 -22.04
N SER A 424 0.33 -17.56 -23.06
CA SER A 424 1.65 -18.19 -22.95
C SER A 424 2.73 -17.16 -22.61
N LEU A 425 3.90 -17.63 -22.17
CA LEU A 425 5.05 -16.76 -21.91
C LEU A 425 5.48 -15.94 -23.14
N ASP A 426 5.42 -16.54 -24.35
CA ASP A 426 5.82 -15.81 -25.55
C ASP A 426 4.79 -14.75 -25.94
N GLU A 427 3.51 -15.02 -25.79
CA GLU A 427 2.46 -14.00 -25.94
C GLU A 427 2.59 -12.88 -24.90
N LEU A 428 2.95 -13.22 -23.66
CA LEU A 428 3.18 -12.21 -22.61
C LEU A 428 4.39 -11.32 -22.94
N LYS A 429 5.46 -11.87 -23.51
CA LYS A 429 6.60 -11.08 -24.00
C LYS A 429 6.16 -10.12 -25.12
N GLU A 430 5.29 -10.59 -26.01
CA GLU A 430 4.74 -9.74 -27.07
C GLU A 430 3.85 -8.64 -26.51
N ILE A 431 3.01 -8.95 -25.53
CA ILE A 431 2.22 -7.95 -24.77
C ILE A 431 3.14 -6.92 -24.14
N TYR A 432 4.23 -7.36 -23.51
CA TYR A 432 5.20 -6.45 -22.88
C TYR A 432 5.83 -5.49 -23.87
N LEU A 433 6.31 -6.00 -25.01
CA LEU A 433 6.90 -5.18 -26.08
C LEU A 433 5.89 -4.18 -26.67
N TYR A 434 4.65 -4.65 -26.90
CA TYR A 434 3.57 -3.80 -27.39
C TYR A 434 3.20 -2.71 -26.36
N SER A 435 3.13 -3.08 -25.10
CA SER A 435 2.91 -2.13 -24.00
C SER A 435 3.99 -1.08 -23.90
N TRP A 436 5.26 -1.48 -24.01
CA TRP A 436 6.39 -0.56 -24.01
C TRP A 436 6.33 0.41 -25.18
N ALA A 437 6.06 -0.09 -26.40
CA ALA A 437 5.89 0.75 -27.57
C ALA A 437 4.71 1.73 -27.41
N PHE A 438 3.57 1.25 -26.90
CA PHE A 438 2.42 2.09 -26.64
C PHE A 438 2.71 3.20 -25.63
N LEU A 439 3.35 2.87 -24.51
CA LEU A 439 3.72 3.85 -23.49
C LEU A 439 4.68 4.90 -24.01
N THR A 440 5.71 4.50 -24.75
CA THR A 440 6.73 5.43 -25.26
C THR A 440 6.20 6.31 -26.41
N LEU A 441 5.47 5.74 -27.34
CA LEU A 441 5.06 6.44 -28.54
C LEU A 441 3.78 7.26 -28.35
N GLN A 442 2.81 6.70 -27.61
CA GLN A 442 1.49 7.32 -27.39
C GLN A 442 1.42 8.10 -26.07
N SER A 443 1.63 7.44 -24.93
CA SER A 443 1.40 8.07 -23.62
C SER A 443 2.46 9.12 -23.25
N LEU A 444 3.72 8.95 -23.68
CA LEU A 444 4.75 9.97 -23.51
C LEU A 444 4.75 11.02 -24.62
N GLY A 445 3.81 10.92 -25.57
CA GLY A 445 3.57 11.92 -26.59
C GLY A 445 4.59 11.99 -27.73
N ILE A 446 5.54 11.06 -27.83
CA ILE A 446 6.60 11.09 -28.87
C ILE A 446 5.99 11.06 -30.28
N LEU A 447 4.96 10.24 -30.50
CA LEU A 447 4.25 10.12 -31.77
C LEU A 447 2.72 10.35 -31.62
N GLU A 448 2.26 10.97 -30.58
CA GLU A 448 0.83 11.18 -30.32
C GLU A 448 0.10 11.79 -31.53
N TYR A 449 0.66 12.80 -32.15
CA TYR A 449 0.08 13.43 -33.34
C TYR A 449 0.07 12.50 -34.54
N VAL A 450 1.07 11.64 -34.69
CA VAL A 450 1.17 10.69 -35.80
C VAL A 450 0.13 9.60 -35.62
N THR A 451 0.11 8.95 -34.46
CA THR A 451 -0.79 7.83 -34.17
C THR A 451 -2.26 8.24 -34.15
N THR A 452 -2.57 9.47 -33.71
CA THR A 452 -3.93 10.01 -33.68
C THR A 452 -4.45 10.39 -35.07
N ASN A 453 -3.59 10.77 -35.99
CA ASN A 453 -3.98 11.26 -37.31
C ASN A 453 -3.92 10.20 -38.42
N PHE A 454 -3.15 9.11 -38.27
CA PHE A 454 -3.09 8.05 -39.27
C PHE A 454 -4.31 7.10 -39.25
N ASN A 455 -5.15 7.18 -38.25
CA ASN A 455 -6.40 6.40 -38.12
C ASN A 455 -7.68 7.17 -38.55
N ARG A 456 -7.55 8.21 -39.36
CA ARG A 456 -8.68 8.93 -39.98
C ARG A 456 -8.86 8.58 -41.44
#